data_9851e8922385958124b6b6db89eba910
#
_entry.id   9851e8922385958124b6b6db89eba910
#
_cell.length_a   1.000
_cell.length_b   1.000
_cell.length_c   1.000
_cell.angle_alpha   90.00
_cell.angle_beta   90.00
_cell.angle_gamma   90.00
#
_symmetry.space_group_name_H-M   'P 1'
#
loop_
_entity.id
_entity.type
_entity.pdbx_description
1 polymer ?
#
loop_
_entity_poly.entity_id
_entity_poly.type
_entity_poly.pdbx_seq_one_letter_code
_entity_poly.pdbx_strand_id
1 'polypeptide(L)'
;VRSRRQRQMCIRDSSLRDALGTFEDLFFNLDLKQGGMAEKVYKIIKETKSEERTLVSSFSPIRLDKFYRISKGEILTSGSFRENIIARFLSVKERKFKVNALQAPFIWKGIKVHSKKLRDFCNINNLYLHIWTVNTVSEFESCLNFGCDGIITDEPIKLREYIENQS
;
A
#
# COMPACT_ATOMS: atom_id res chain seq x y z
N VAL A 1 3.47 -21.85 7.25
CA VAL A 1 3.49 -21.85 8.73
C VAL A 1 4.54 -20.86 9.18
N ARG A 2 4.12 -19.73 9.81
CA ARG A 2 5.04 -18.73 10.36
C ARG A 2 5.90 -19.36 11.46
N SER A 3 7.21 -19.13 11.43
CA SER A 3 8.13 -19.64 12.43
C SER A 3 7.77 -19.13 13.84
N ARG A 4 8.20 -19.86 14.91
CA ARG A 4 8.02 -19.43 16.31
C ARG A 4 8.62 -18.03 16.59
N ARG A 5 9.73 -17.67 15.91
CA ARG A 5 10.33 -16.33 15.99
C ARG A 5 9.41 -15.23 15.44
N GLN A 6 8.76 -15.46 14.31
CA GLN A 6 7.80 -14.49 13.74
C GLN A 6 6.57 -14.30 14.62
N ARG A 7 6.10 -15.36 15.31
CA ARG A 7 5.01 -15.24 16.29
C ARG A 7 5.43 -14.44 17.54
N GLN A 8 6.66 -14.60 18.03
CA GLN A 8 7.19 -13.83 19.17
C GLN A 8 7.44 -12.36 18.81
N MET A 9 7.86 -12.03 17.60
CA MET A 9 7.92 -10.63 17.14
C MET A 9 6.53 -9.98 17.17
N CYS A 10 5.50 -10.64 16.63
CA CYS A 10 4.13 -10.09 16.64
C CYS A 10 3.53 -9.87 18.04
N ILE A 11 4.02 -10.57 19.09
CA ILE A 11 3.57 -10.39 20.48
C ILE A 11 4.26 -9.20 21.17
N ARG A 12 5.40 -8.75 20.65
CA ARG A 12 6.17 -7.61 21.16
C ARG A 12 5.90 -6.30 20.41
N ASP A 13 5.14 -6.37 19.32
CA ASP A 13 4.81 -5.21 18.52
C ASP A 13 3.86 -4.28 19.28
N SER A 14 4.09 -2.99 19.16
CA SER A 14 3.20 -1.96 19.67
C SER A 14 1.80 -2.13 19.11
N SER A 15 0.79 -1.72 19.87
CA SER A 15 -0.57 -1.68 19.31
C SER A 15 -0.64 -0.66 18.17
N LEU A 16 -1.62 -0.82 17.26
CA LEU A 16 -1.84 0.17 16.19
C LEU A 16 -2.02 1.59 16.77
N ARG A 17 -2.70 1.71 17.91
CA ARG A 17 -2.89 2.98 18.62
C ARG A 17 -1.55 3.59 19.05
N ASP A 18 -0.70 2.78 19.65
CA ASP A 18 0.62 3.25 20.13
C ASP A 18 1.49 3.67 18.94
N ALA A 19 1.49 2.88 17.85
CA ALA A 19 2.25 3.20 16.65
C ALA A 19 1.79 4.53 16.03
N LEU A 20 0.48 4.71 15.82
CA LEU A 20 -0.06 5.93 15.24
C LEU A 20 0.11 7.15 16.16
N GLY A 21 0.07 6.96 17.49
CA GLY A 21 0.26 8.04 18.46
C GLY A 21 1.71 8.41 18.71
N THR A 22 2.65 7.46 18.53
CA THR A 22 4.08 7.70 18.77
C THR A 22 4.78 8.32 17.56
N PHE A 23 4.42 7.90 16.36
CA PHE A 23 5.09 8.33 15.13
C PHE A 23 4.20 9.29 14.34
N GLU A 24 4.08 10.51 14.84
CA GLU A 24 3.16 11.52 14.28
C GLU A 24 3.58 12.01 12.90
N ASP A 25 4.88 12.00 12.60
CA ASP A 25 5.45 12.47 11.33
C ASP A 25 5.49 11.37 10.23
N LEU A 26 5.11 10.13 10.55
CA LEU A 26 5.17 9.03 9.60
C LEU A 26 3.83 8.80 8.90
N PHE A 27 3.90 8.43 7.62
CA PHE A 27 2.77 7.91 6.87
C PHE A 27 2.64 6.40 7.09
N PHE A 28 1.41 5.93 7.27
CA PHE A 28 1.11 4.53 7.54
C PHE A 28 0.35 3.87 6.40
N ASN A 29 0.80 2.69 5.99
CA ASN A 29 0.09 1.80 5.09
C ASN A 29 -0.43 0.58 5.88
N LEU A 30 -1.73 0.54 6.14
CA LEU A 30 -2.38 -0.45 7.00
C LEU A 30 -3.11 -1.51 6.17
N ASP A 31 -2.67 -2.76 6.24
CA ASP A 31 -3.31 -3.86 5.52
C ASP A 31 -4.31 -4.64 6.40
N LEU A 32 -5.59 -4.58 6.03
CA LEU A 32 -6.66 -5.32 6.70
C LEU A 32 -6.62 -6.81 6.35
N LYS A 33 -5.98 -7.61 7.19
CA LYS A 33 -5.79 -9.07 6.99
C LYS A 33 -7.01 -9.91 7.38
N GLN A 34 -7.86 -9.43 8.29
CA GLN A 34 -8.98 -10.18 8.85
C GLN A 34 -10.31 -9.42 8.72
N GLY A 35 -11.43 -10.18 8.70
CA GLY A 35 -12.76 -9.60 8.81
C GLY A 35 -13.00 -8.97 10.18
N GLY A 36 -13.95 -8.03 10.27
CA GLY A 36 -14.33 -7.39 11.53
C GLY A 36 -13.35 -6.33 12.07
N MET A 37 -12.26 -6.04 11.35
CA MET A 37 -11.28 -5.03 11.81
C MET A 37 -11.60 -3.60 11.34
N ALA A 38 -12.44 -3.44 10.34
CA ALA A 38 -12.66 -2.15 9.69
C ALA A 38 -13.13 -1.06 10.68
N GLU A 39 -14.10 -1.35 11.51
CA GLU A 39 -14.61 -0.40 12.51
C GLU A 39 -13.55 -0.05 13.57
N LYS A 40 -12.81 -1.07 14.05
CA LYS A 40 -11.78 -0.87 15.06
C LYS A 40 -10.63 -0.02 14.52
N VAL A 41 -10.18 -0.31 13.29
CA VAL A 41 -9.10 0.46 12.64
C VAL A 41 -9.56 1.89 12.39
N TYR A 42 -10.76 2.11 11.84
CA TYR A 42 -11.32 3.45 11.66
C TYR A 42 -11.38 4.24 12.97
N LYS A 43 -11.90 3.63 14.03
CA LYS A 43 -11.97 4.26 15.36
C LYS A 43 -10.59 4.69 15.87
N ILE A 44 -9.57 3.82 15.75
CA ILE A 44 -8.20 4.14 16.19
C ILE A 44 -7.62 5.29 15.37
N ILE A 45 -7.79 5.30 14.04
CA ILE A 45 -7.32 6.39 13.17
C ILE A 45 -7.94 7.72 13.60
N LYS A 46 -9.26 7.75 13.88
CA LYS A 46 -9.94 8.97 14.36
C LYS A 46 -9.45 9.43 15.74
N GLU A 47 -9.26 8.49 16.67
CA GLU A 47 -8.79 8.80 18.03
C GLU A 47 -7.34 9.32 18.05
N THR A 48 -6.51 8.87 17.12
CA THR A 48 -5.10 9.31 16.98
C THR A 48 -4.93 10.48 16.00
N LYS A 49 -6.02 11.00 15.42
CA LYS A 49 -6.00 12.09 14.43
C LYS A 49 -5.02 11.83 13.29
N SER A 50 -5.01 10.59 12.77
CA SER A 50 -4.04 10.13 11.76
C SER A 50 -4.67 9.92 10.37
N GLU A 51 -5.81 10.55 10.09
CA GLU A 51 -6.57 10.40 8.85
C GLU A 51 -5.73 10.75 7.62
N GLU A 52 -5.07 11.91 7.64
CA GLU A 52 -4.34 12.46 6.50
C GLU A 52 -3.02 11.71 6.18
N ARG A 53 -2.53 10.93 7.12
CA ARG A 53 -1.28 10.17 7.02
C ARG A 53 -1.46 8.66 7.02
N THR A 54 -2.69 8.20 6.78
CA THR A 54 -3.00 6.76 6.78
C THR A 54 -3.62 6.34 5.44
N LEU A 55 -3.03 5.33 4.82
CA LEU A 55 -3.56 4.60 3.68
C LEU A 55 -4.02 3.21 4.16
N VAL A 56 -5.26 2.84 3.91
CA VAL A 56 -5.78 1.52 4.26
C VAL A 56 -5.86 0.63 3.04
N SER A 57 -5.28 -0.55 3.13
CA SER A 57 -5.22 -1.55 2.07
C SER A 57 -5.85 -2.88 2.46
N SER A 58 -6.23 -3.67 1.49
CA SER A 58 -6.56 -5.09 1.64
C SER A 58 -6.60 -5.80 0.30
N PHE A 59 -6.16 -7.04 0.26
CA PHE A 59 -6.40 -7.92 -0.91
C PHE A 59 -7.88 -8.24 -1.12
N SER A 60 -8.70 -8.16 -0.07
CA SER A 60 -10.13 -8.48 -0.13
C SER A 60 -10.96 -7.26 -0.50
N PRO A 61 -11.67 -7.29 -1.66
CA PRO A 61 -12.59 -6.21 -2.03
C PRO A 61 -13.68 -5.97 -0.96
N ILE A 62 -14.18 -7.04 -0.36
CA ILE A 62 -15.25 -6.96 0.67
C ILE A 62 -14.78 -6.17 1.89
N ARG A 63 -13.53 -6.38 2.35
CA ARG A 63 -12.98 -5.65 3.50
C ARG A 63 -12.78 -4.17 3.18
N LEU A 64 -12.29 -3.85 1.99
CA LEU A 64 -12.11 -2.46 1.55
C LEU A 64 -13.44 -1.76 1.34
N ASP A 65 -14.41 -2.38 0.69
CA ASP A 65 -15.75 -1.81 0.54
C ASP A 65 -16.40 -1.53 1.90
N LYS A 66 -16.23 -2.42 2.88
CA LYS A 66 -16.71 -2.21 4.24
C LYS A 66 -16.01 -1.01 4.89
N PHE A 67 -14.68 -0.94 4.80
CA PHE A 67 -13.91 0.17 5.35
C PHE A 67 -14.29 1.51 4.70
N TYR A 68 -14.41 1.54 3.37
CA TYR A 68 -14.82 2.73 2.62
C TYR A 68 -16.19 3.25 3.06
N ARG A 69 -17.16 2.35 3.29
CA ARG A 69 -18.50 2.75 3.77
C ARG A 69 -18.45 3.34 5.18
N ILE A 70 -17.65 2.75 6.07
CA ILE A 70 -17.50 3.23 7.46
C ILE A 70 -16.80 4.58 7.49
N SER A 71 -15.70 4.73 6.74
CA SER A 71 -14.92 5.97 6.67
C SER A 71 -15.56 7.04 5.77
N LYS A 72 -16.62 6.69 5.02
CA LYS A 72 -17.27 7.58 4.03
C LYS A 72 -16.29 8.18 3.01
N GLY A 73 -15.15 7.52 2.80
CA GLY A 73 -14.09 7.98 1.91
C GLY A 73 -13.18 9.07 2.50
N GLU A 74 -13.29 9.37 3.79
CA GLU A 74 -12.42 10.34 4.48
C GLU A 74 -10.96 9.87 4.58
N ILE A 75 -10.73 8.56 4.57
CA ILE A 75 -9.39 7.97 4.70
C ILE A 75 -8.98 7.36 3.38
N LEU A 76 -7.74 7.60 2.96
CA LEU A 76 -7.19 7.06 1.72
C LEU A 76 -7.22 5.53 1.72
N THR A 77 -7.61 4.95 0.59
CA THR A 77 -7.63 3.50 0.41
C THR A 77 -6.86 3.08 -0.83
N SER A 78 -6.21 1.93 -0.75
CA SER A 78 -5.56 1.30 -1.88
C SER A 78 -6.49 0.29 -2.56
N GLY A 79 -6.30 0.08 -3.86
CA GLY A 79 -7.03 -0.91 -4.62
C GLY A 79 -6.79 -2.33 -4.12
N SER A 80 -7.86 -3.14 -4.15
CA SER A 80 -7.81 -4.57 -3.89
C SER A 80 -7.24 -5.34 -5.10
N PHE A 81 -7.24 -6.67 -5.00
CA PHE A 81 -6.90 -7.53 -6.14
C PHE A 81 -7.74 -7.23 -7.39
N ARG A 82 -9.00 -6.83 -7.24
CA ARG A 82 -9.92 -6.50 -8.33
C ARG A 82 -9.41 -5.29 -9.13
N GLU A 83 -9.08 -4.19 -8.47
CA GLU A 83 -8.60 -2.97 -9.11
C GLU A 83 -7.26 -3.20 -9.81
N ASN A 84 -6.37 -3.99 -9.23
CA ASN A 84 -5.09 -4.37 -9.84
C ASN A 84 -5.28 -5.20 -11.13
N ILE A 85 -6.25 -6.13 -11.16
CA ILE A 85 -6.60 -6.85 -12.39
C ILE A 85 -7.15 -5.90 -13.45
N ILE A 86 -8.05 -5.02 -13.08
CA ILE A 86 -8.62 -4.02 -14.00
C ILE A 86 -7.51 -3.18 -14.62
N ALA A 87 -6.60 -2.66 -13.82
CA ALA A 87 -5.47 -1.86 -14.29
C ALA A 87 -4.53 -2.64 -15.23
N ARG A 88 -4.36 -3.94 -15.00
CA ARG A 88 -3.45 -4.78 -15.78
C ARG A 88 -4.02 -5.20 -17.14
N PHE A 89 -5.31 -5.54 -17.19
CA PHE A 89 -5.90 -6.22 -18.35
C PHE A 89 -6.84 -5.34 -19.18
N LEU A 90 -7.45 -4.32 -18.58
CA LEU A 90 -8.37 -3.46 -19.30
C LEU A 90 -7.67 -2.30 -20.02
N SER A 91 -8.39 -1.66 -20.94
CA SER A 91 -7.88 -0.49 -21.66
C SER A 91 -7.61 0.67 -20.73
N VAL A 92 -6.58 1.46 -21.06
CA VAL A 92 -6.27 2.72 -20.38
C VAL A 92 -7.40 3.70 -20.72
N LYS A 93 -8.36 3.81 -19.79
CA LYS A 93 -9.50 4.73 -19.86
C LYS A 93 -9.74 5.31 -18.47
N GLU A 94 -10.25 6.53 -18.46
CA GLU A 94 -10.73 7.16 -17.24
C GLU A 94 -11.86 6.33 -16.62
N ARG A 95 -11.77 6.11 -15.31
CA ARG A 95 -12.74 5.35 -14.52
C ARG A 95 -12.91 6.01 -13.15
N LYS A 96 -14.12 5.97 -12.61
CA LYS A 96 -14.36 6.40 -11.23
C LYS A 96 -13.99 5.27 -10.26
N PHE A 97 -12.82 5.38 -9.65
CA PHE A 97 -12.40 4.50 -8.56
C PHE A 97 -12.75 5.10 -7.22
N LYS A 98 -13.08 4.22 -6.27
CA LYS A 98 -13.23 4.58 -4.84
C LYS A 98 -11.94 4.43 -4.05
N VAL A 99 -10.82 4.32 -4.76
CA VAL A 99 -9.48 4.10 -4.19
C VAL A 99 -8.53 5.19 -4.67
N ASN A 100 -7.49 5.43 -3.89
CA ASN A 100 -6.53 6.51 -4.12
C ASN A 100 -5.17 5.99 -4.61
N ALA A 101 -4.89 4.71 -4.38
CA ALA A 101 -3.63 4.09 -4.79
C ALA A 101 -3.84 2.69 -5.36
N LEU A 102 -2.92 2.23 -6.19
CA LEU A 102 -2.73 0.82 -6.52
C LEU A 102 -1.41 0.34 -5.92
N GLN A 103 -1.42 -0.88 -5.38
CA GLN A 103 -0.24 -1.54 -4.84
C GLN A 103 -0.01 -2.83 -5.62
N ALA A 104 0.96 -2.81 -6.53
CA ALA A 104 1.23 -3.90 -7.46
C ALA A 104 2.53 -4.65 -7.10
N PRO A 105 2.58 -5.98 -7.28
CA PRO A 105 3.82 -6.72 -7.10
C PRO A 105 4.84 -6.36 -8.19
N PHE A 106 6.12 -6.32 -7.84
CA PHE A 106 7.21 -6.14 -8.81
C PHE A 106 7.22 -7.28 -9.84
N ILE A 107 7.08 -8.51 -9.34
CA ILE A 107 6.94 -9.72 -10.17
C ILE A 107 5.70 -10.51 -9.71
N TRP A 108 4.89 -10.96 -10.66
CA TRP A 108 3.78 -11.87 -10.43
C TRP A 108 3.89 -13.09 -11.33
N LYS A 109 4.04 -14.29 -10.74
CA LYS A 109 4.21 -15.54 -11.48
C LYS A 109 5.31 -15.47 -12.57
N GLY A 110 6.46 -14.87 -12.22
CA GLY A 110 7.60 -14.72 -13.13
C GLY A 110 7.49 -13.59 -14.15
N ILE A 111 6.39 -12.82 -14.17
CA ILE A 111 6.17 -11.71 -15.10
C ILE A 111 6.31 -10.38 -14.37
N LYS A 112 7.10 -9.46 -14.91
CA LYS A 112 7.16 -8.07 -14.40
C LYS A 112 5.79 -7.41 -14.55
N VAL A 113 5.24 -6.90 -13.44
CA VAL A 113 3.91 -6.29 -13.42
C VAL A 113 3.99 -4.80 -13.75
N HIS A 114 5.04 -4.12 -13.33
CA HIS A 114 5.26 -2.72 -13.64
C HIS A 114 5.46 -2.56 -15.16
N SER A 115 4.61 -1.74 -15.77
CA SER A 115 4.60 -1.51 -17.21
C SER A 115 4.10 -0.10 -17.52
N LYS A 116 4.57 0.50 -18.61
CA LYS A 116 4.09 1.81 -19.03
C LYS A 116 2.55 1.90 -19.01
N LYS A 117 1.87 0.84 -19.48
CA LYS A 117 0.41 0.76 -19.44
C LYS A 117 -0.18 0.91 -18.04
N LEU A 118 0.45 0.30 -17.03
CA LEU A 118 0.01 0.43 -15.65
C LEU A 118 0.24 1.85 -15.11
N ARG A 119 1.39 2.46 -15.43
CA ARG A 119 1.67 3.85 -15.04
C ARG A 119 0.68 4.81 -15.70
N ASP A 120 0.48 4.69 -17.02
CA ASP A 120 -0.46 5.53 -17.77
C ASP A 120 -1.89 5.38 -17.22
N PHE A 121 -2.29 4.15 -16.87
CA PHE A 121 -3.58 3.90 -16.21
C PHE A 121 -3.70 4.65 -14.86
N CYS A 122 -2.67 4.59 -14.02
CA CYS A 122 -2.67 5.29 -12.75
C CYS A 122 -2.72 6.81 -12.94
N ASN A 123 -1.95 7.35 -13.89
CA ASN A 123 -1.92 8.78 -14.19
C ASN A 123 -3.29 9.29 -14.65
N ILE A 124 -3.94 8.61 -15.60
CA ILE A 124 -5.26 9.00 -16.13
C ILE A 124 -6.34 8.94 -15.05
N ASN A 125 -6.19 8.04 -14.09
CA ASN A 125 -7.18 7.84 -13.03
C ASN A 125 -6.83 8.54 -11.71
N ASN A 126 -5.77 9.37 -11.67
CA ASN A 126 -5.26 10.05 -10.48
C ASN A 126 -5.00 9.09 -9.31
N LEU A 127 -4.35 7.96 -9.59
CA LEU A 127 -4.01 6.95 -8.60
C LEU A 127 -2.51 6.95 -8.33
N TYR A 128 -2.12 6.93 -7.05
CA TYR A 128 -0.76 6.61 -6.66
C TYR A 128 -0.42 5.15 -6.99
N LEU A 129 0.82 4.91 -7.41
CA LEU A 129 1.31 3.58 -7.73
C LEU A 129 2.45 3.18 -6.80
N HIS A 130 2.21 2.19 -5.95
CA HIS A 130 3.23 1.59 -5.09
C HIS A 130 3.60 0.21 -5.60
N ILE A 131 4.90 -0.12 -5.58
CA ILE A 131 5.42 -1.43 -6.03
C ILE A 131 5.97 -2.21 -4.84
N TRP A 132 5.61 -3.49 -4.70
CA TRP A 132 6.03 -4.40 -3.63
C TRP A 132 6.38 -5.80 -4.19
N THR A 133 7.18 -6.63 -3.54
CA THR A 133 8.20 -6.26 -2.58
C THR A 133 9.50 -6.10 -3.34
N VAL A 134 10.23 -5.03 -3.11
CA VAL A 134 11.42 -4.63 -3.89
C VAL A 134 12.60 -4.57 -2.94
N ASN A 135 13.63 -5.42 -3.10
CA ASN A 135 14.68 -5.61 -2.10
C ASN A 135 16.11 -5.47 -2.63
N THR A 136 16.29 -5.35 -3.95
CA THR A 136 17.62 -5.22 -4.55
C THR A 136 17.81 -3.85 -5.20
N VAL A 137 19.08 -3.41 -5.31
CA VAL A 137 19.43 -2.13 -5.95
C VAL A 137 18.92 -2.04 -7.38
N SER A 138 19.05 -3.12 -8.16
CA SER A 138 18.57 -3.15 -9.55
C SER A 138 17.03 -3.05 -9.65
N GLU A 139 16.31 -3.57 -8.66
CA GLU A 139 14.87 -3.40 -8.58
C GLU A 139 14.49 -1.98 -8.15
N PHE A 140 15.25 -1.37 -7.21
CA PHE A 140 15.06 0.04 -6.82
C PHE A 140 15.21 0.95 -8.03
N GLU A 141 16.31 0.81 -8.76
CA GLU A 141 16.56 1.55 -10.00
C GLU A 141 15.43 1.36 -11.02
N SER A 142 15.01 0.11 -11.24
CA SER A 142 13.91 -0.20 -12.14
C SER A 142 12.61 0.49 -11.74
N CYS A 143 12.27 0.54 -10.45
CA CYS A 143 11.09 1.19 -9.93
C CYS A 143 11.15 2.71 -10.05
N LEU A 144 12.29 3.32 -9.73
CA LEU A 144 12.49 4.77 -9.83
C LEU A 144 12.44 5.23 -11.28
N ASN A 145 13.14 4.55 -12.19
CA ASN A 145 13.10 4.83 -13.64
C ASN A 145 11.71 4.63 -14.24
N PHE A 146 10.94 3.70 -13.70
CA PHE A 146 9.56 3.47 -14.07
C PHE A 146 8.61 4.60 -13.60
N GLY A 147 9.01 5.35 -12.59
CA GLY A 147 8.26 6.47 -12.03
C GLY A 147 7.11 6.02 -11.13
N CYS A 148 7.29 4.99 -10.30
CA CYS A 148 6.32 4.67 -9.25
C CYS A 148 6.34 5.77 -8.17
N ASP A 149 5.21 5.93 -7.47
CA ASP A 149 5.07 6.94 -6.42
C ASP A 149 5.55 6.43 -5.06
N GLY A 150 5.72 5.10 -4.92
CA GLY A 150 6.23 4.48 -3.70
C GLY A 150 6.79 3.09 -3.90
N ILE A 151 7.78 2.76 -3.09
CA ILE A 151 8.42 1.43 -3.04
C ILE A 151 8.15 0.82 -1.66
N ILE A 152 7.66 -0.41 -1.65
CA ILE A 152 7.48 -1.22 -0.43
C ILE A 152 8.59 -2.26 -0.42
N THR A 153 9.46 -2.20 0.60
CA THR A 153 10.66 -3.03 0.73
C THR A 153 10.83 -3.58 2.14
N ASP A 154 11.50 -4.71 2.26
CA ASP A 154 11.98 -5.26 3.53
C ASP A 154 13.37 -4.69 3.90
N GLU A 155 14.01 -3.91 2.97
CA GLU A 155 15.34 -3.34 3.08
C GLU A 155 15.31 -1.79 3.08
N PRO A 156 14.61 -1.12 4.03
CA PRO A 156 14.37 0.33 3.97
C PRO A 156 15.66 1.16 4.10
N ILE A 157 16.64 0.69 4.87
CA ILE A 157 17.94 1.36 5.03
C ILE A 157 18.68 1.37 3.69
N LYS A 158 18.75 0.22 3.03
CA LYS A 158 19.41 0.06 1.73
C LYS A 158 18.77 0.91 0.63
N LEU A 159 17.42 0.99 0.62
CA LEU A 159 16.71 1.87 -0.31
C LEU A 159 17.01 3.34 -0.04
N ARG A 160 17.05 3.75 1.21
CA ARG A 160 17.38 5.12 1.62
C ARG A 160 18.79 5.51 1.18
N GLU A 161 19.78 4.69 1.51
CA GLU A 161 21.17 4.90 1.07
C GLU A 161 21.28 5.01 -0.46
N TYR A 162 20.55 4.16 -1.17
CA TYR A 162 20.52 4.22 -2.64
C TYR A 162 19.97 5.54 -3.16
N ILE A 163 18.88 6.06 -2.59
CA ILE A 163 18.28 7.33 -3.01
C ILE A 163 19.21 8.52 -2.67
N GLU A 164 19.79 8.53 -1.47
CA GLU A 164 20.69 9.59 -1.02
C GLU A 164 21.96 9.68 -1.90
N ASN A 165 22.44 8.56 -2.42
CA ASN A 165 23.60 8.52 -3.34
C ASN A 165 23.26 8.92 -4.80
N GLN A 166 21.97 9.07 -5.15
CA GLN A 166 21.53 9.53 -6.48
C GLN A 166 21.24 11.05 -6.52
N SER A 167 21.14 11.68 -5.36
CA SER A 167 20.85 13.13 -5.19
C SER A 167 22.11 13.95 -5.21
#